data_6d80d66f75abbe0d0af0ea6216f47c0c
#
_entry.id   6d80d66f75abbe0d0af0ea6216f47c0c
#
_cell.length_a   1.000
_cell.length_b   1.000
_cell.length_c   1.000
_cell.angle_alpha   90.00
_cell.angle_beta   90.00
_cell.angle_gamma   90.00
#
_symmetry.space_group_name_H-M   'P 1'
#
loop_
_entity.id
_entity.type
_entity.pdbx_description
1 polymer ?
#
loop_
_entity_poly.entity_id
_entity_poly.type
_entity_poly.pdbx_seq_one_letter_code
_entity_poly.pdbx_strand_id
1 'polypeptide(L)'
;KVDYINYQRVHFNKEYLLLDDYLDYFLGLAENAISYIQDATAKEKKDERDELVISHRRINSNLKKIYYNVENIVLDHISRDVSEYLKYLFFNEELDYNTVANIINSLNFSRYGYRLLFGRMLFPSHFFDIYENIINNSQKELEIKKIVLKICDYESYLKFIFQEINKKTKLPIVEWLT
;
A
#
# COMPACT_ATOMS: atom_id res chain seq x y z
N LYS A 1 17.20 2.33 -6.65
CA LYS A 1 16.85 0.94 -7.08
C LYS A 1 16.65 0.84 -8.59
N VAL A 2 16.01 1.81 -9.24
CA VAL A 2 15.91 1.90 -10.71
C VAL A 2 17.30 1.90 -11.34
N ASP A 3 18.23 2.71 -10.81
CA ASP A 3 19.61 2.76 -11.25
C ASP A 3 20.32 1.38 -11.15
N TYR A 4 19.98 0.58 -10.15
CA TYR A 4 20.53 -0.76 -9.98
C TYR A 4 20.02 -1.72 -11.05
N ILE A 5 18.75 -1.64 -11.45
CA ILE A 5 18.22 -2.43 -12.57
C ILE A 5 18.94 -2.06 -13.86
N ASN A 6 19.04 -0.77 -14.16
CA ASN A 6 19.74 -0.30 -15.33
C ASN A 6 21.21 -0.76 -15.35
N TYR A 7 21.87 -0.72 -14.18
CA TYR A 7 23.22 -1.26 -14.03
C TYR A 7 23.28 -2.76 -14.31
N GLN A 8 22.38 -3.55 -13.75
CA GLN A 8 22.34 -5.01 -13.98
C GLN A 8 22.05 -5.37 -15.43
N ARG A 9 21.14 -4.62 -16.06
CA ARG A 9 20.76 -4.78 -17.46
C ARG A 9 21.98 -4.61 -18.40
N VAL A 10 22.74 -3.55 -18.18
CA VAL A 10 23.91 -3.21 -18.99
C VAL A 10 25.10 -4.15 -18.72
N HIS A 11 25.35 -4.53 -17.47
CA HIS A 11 26.57 -5.24 -17.08
C HIS A 11 26.44 -6.75 -17.03
N PHE A 12 25.21 -7.28 -16.80
CA PHE A 12 24.96 -8.71 -16.64
C PHE A 12 24.03 -9.32 -17.70
N ASN A 13 23.63 -8.52 -18.69
CA ASN A 13 22.71 -8.94 -19.75
C ASN A 13 21.41 -9.58 -19.23
N LYS A 14 20.95 -9.11 -18.06
CA LYS A 14 19.67 -9.54 -17.47
C LYS A 14 18.53 -8.68 -18.02
N GLU A 15 17.59 -9.33 -18.67
CA GLU A 15 16.37 -8.69 -19.14
C GLU A 15 15.26 -8.87 -18.10
N TYR A 16 14.69 -7.73 -17.68
CA TYR A 16 13.55 -7.67 -16.77
C TYR A 16 12.36 -7.04 -17.52
N LEU A 17 11.92 -7.69 -18.59
CA LEU A 17 10.95 -7.13 -19.54
C LEU A 17 9.62 -6.77 -18.87
N LEU A 18 9.07 -7.66 -18.04
CA LEU A 18 7.81 -7.40 -17.35
C LEU A 18 7.95 -6.34 -16.26
N LEU A 19 9.12 -6.28 -15.63
CA LEU A 19 9.40 -5.27 -14.62
C LEU A 19 9.48 -3.89 -15.27
N ASP A 20 10.20 -3.77 -16.38
CA ASP A 20 10.35 -2.53 -17.14
C ASP A 20 9.00 -2.01 -17.64
N ASP A 21 8.13 -2.90 -18.16
CA ASP A 21 6.81 -2.52 -18.72
C ASP A 21 5.88 -1.85 -17.69
N TYR A 22 5.97 -2.24 -16.41
CA TYR A 22 5.06 -1.77 -15.37
C TYR A 22 5.70 -0.89 -14.30
N LEU A 23 7.02 -0.76 -14.30
CA LEU A 23 7.74 0.00 -13.28
C LEU A 23 7.28 1.45 -13.20
N ASP A 24 7.15 2.13 -14.35
CA ASP A 24 6.78 3.54 -14.40
C ASP A 24 5.36 3.77 -13.86
N TYR A 25 4.42 2.86 -14.14
CA TYR A 25 3.08 2.91 -13.58
C TYR A 25 3.10 2.84 -12.05
N PHE A 26 3.81 1.85 -11.49
CA PHE A 26 3.87 1.69 -10.03
C PHE A 26 4.72 2.77 -9.34
N LEU A 27 5.73 3.32 -10.01
CA LEU A 27 6.46 4.49 -9.52
C LEU A 27 5.54 5.71 -9.45
N GLY A 28 4.75 5.96 -10.50
CA GLY A 28 3.77 7.05 -10.50
C GLY A 28 2.73 6.91 -9.37
N LEU A 29 2.23 5.70 -9.12
CA LEU A 29 1.36 5.44 -7.97
C LEU A 29 2.05 5.72 -6.64
N ALA A 30 3.31 5.32 -6.49
CA ALA A 30 4.08 5.55 -5.27
C ALA A 30 4.33 7.05 -5.03
N GLU A 31 4.68 7.81 -6.08
CA GLU A 31 4.87 9.26 -6.01
C GLU A 31 3.57 9.98 -5.62
N ASN A 32 2.44 9.59 -6.23
CA ASN A 32 1.13 10.11 -5.86
C ASN A 32 0.78 9.82 -4.39
N ALA A 33 1.03 8.61 -3.92
CA ALA A 33 0.80 8.22 -2.54
C ALA A 33 1.68 9.02 -1.56
N ILE A 34 2.95 9.20 -1.87
CA ILE A 34 3.90 9.99 -1.08
C ILE A 34 3.44 11.45 -1.02
N SER A 35 3.14 12.05 -2.18
CA SER A 35 2.64 13.42 -2.27
C SER A 35 1.35 13.62 -1.46
N TYR A 36 0.43 12.67 -1.54
CA TYR A 36 -0.83 12.70 -0.79
C TYR A 36 -0.60 12.69 0.72
N ILE A 37 0.34 11.86 1.21
CA ILE A 37 0.69 11.78 2.63
C ILE A 37 1.44 13.04 3.09
N GLN A 38 2.35 13.57 2.28
CA GLN A 38 3.06 14.81 2.57
C GLN A 38 2.10 15.99 2.69
N ASP A 39 1.12 16.08 1.78
CA ASP A 39 0.08 17.11 1.85
C ASP A 39 -0.78 16.95 3.10
N ALA A 40 -1.11 15.71 3.50
CA ALA A 40 -1.80 15.45 4.76
C ALA A 40 -1.00 15.96 5.97
N THR A 41 0.31 15.65 5.98
CA THR A 41 1.21 16.05 7.08
C THR A 41 1.36 17.57 7.19
N ALA A 42 1.32 18.27 6.04
CA ALA A 42 1.48 19.71 5.98
C ALA A 42 0.19 20.48 6.34
N LYS A 43 -0.99 19.95 6.00
CA LYS A 43 -2.26 20.67 6.06
C LYS A 43 -3.17 20.25 7.20
N GLU A 44 -3.10 19.00 7.66
CA GLU A 44 -3.99 18.49 8.67
C GLU A 44 -3.39 18.65 10.08
N LYS A 45 -4.23 19.02 11.03
CA LYS A 45 -3.86 19.04 12.45
C LYS A 45 -4.02 17.65 13.03
N LYS A 46 -2.99 17.21 13.74
CA LYS A 46 -3.05 15.99 14.57
C LYS A 46 -3.83 16.28 15.85
N ASP A 47 -4.51 15.26 16.33
CA ASP A 47 -5.18 15.30 17.64
C ASP A 47 -4.82 14.03 18.47
N GLU A 48 -5.44 13.85 19.63
CA GLU A 48 -5.19 12.74 20.54
C GLU A 48 -5.41 11.34 19.92
N ARG A 49 -6.16 11.25 18.82
CA ARG A 49 -6.40 10.01 18.08
C ARG A 49 -5.23 9.61 17.16
N ASP A 50 -4.25 10.48 17.00
CA ASP A 50 -3.10 10.30 16.10
C ASP A 50 -1.84 9.88 16.85
N GLU A 51 -2.01 9.15 17.95
CA GLU A 51 -0.91 8.62 18.72
C GLU A 51 -0.13 7.54 17.93
N LEU A 52 1.16 7.45 18.22
CA LEU A 52 2.01 6.41 17.69
C LEU A 52 1.81 5.12 18.49
N VAL A 53 1.61 4.04 17.80
CA VAL A 53 1.44 2.70 18.36
C VAL A 53 2.50 1.74 17.81
N ILE A 54 2.68 0.61 18.48
CA ILE A 54 3.46 -0.49 17.94
C ILE A 54 2.66 -1.10 16.79
N SER A 55 3.17 -0.96 15.59
CA SER A 55 2.55 -1.41 14.34
C SER A 55 3.46 -2.39 13.61
N HIS A 56 2.94 -3.00 12.55
CA HIS A 56 3.66 -3.96 11.73
C HIS A 56 3.97 -3.38 10.34
N ARG A 57 5.14 -3.68 9.81
CA ARG A 57 5.52 -3.25 8.44
C ARG A 57 4.67 -3.92 7.38
N ARG A 58 4.37 -5.22 7.59
CA ARG A 58 3.57 -6.05 6.69
C ARG A 58 2.70 -7.02 7.47
N ILE A 59 1.50 -7.24 6.99
CA ILE A 59 0.61 -8.30 7.45
C ILE A 59 0.54 -9.36 6.36
N ASN A 60 0.75 -10.62 6.72
CA ASN A 60 0.67 -11.77 5.81
C ASN A 60 -0.05 -12.95 6.50
N SER A 61 -0.26 -14.04 5.77
CA SER A 61 -1.00 -15.21 6.26
C SER A 61 -0.36 -15.92 7.48
N ASN A 62 0.90 -15.63 7.78
CA ASN A 62 1.59 -16.25 8.91
C ASN A 62 1.61 -15.30 10.12
N LEU A 63 0.44 -15.09 10.73
CA LEU A 63 0.27 -14.18 11.87
C LEU A 63 1.26 -14.44 13.02
N LYS A 64 1.57 -15.72 13.33
CA LYS A 64 2.53 -16.05 14.39
C LYS A 64 3.93 -15.50 14.12
N LYS A 65 4.41 -15.59 12.87
CA LYS A 65 5.71 -15.00 12.50
C LYS A 65 5.68 -13.48 12.53
N ILE A 66 4.55 -12.87 12.24
CA ILE A 66 4.43 -11.40 12.23
C ILE A 66 4.63 -10.85 13.64
N TYR A 67 3.91 -11.38 14.62
CA TYR A 67 3.95 -10.88 16.00
C TYR A 67 5.31 -11.07 16.69
N TYR A 68 6.08 -12.08 16.31
CA TYR A 68 7.36 -12.39 16.94
C TYR A 68 8.57 -11.96 16.12
N ASN A 69 8.38 -11.40 14.93
CA ASN A 69 9.49 -10.89 14.12
C ASN A 69 9.74 -9.41 14.44
N VAL A 70 10.79 -9.16 15.23
CA VAL A 70 11.19 -7.81 15.63
C VAL A 70 11.46 -6.89 14.42
N GLU A 71 11.98 -7.42 13.32
CA GLU A 71 12.22 -6.67 12.09
C GLU A 71 10.94 -6.13 11.44
N ASN A 72 9.80 -6.77 11.74
CA ASN A 72 8.49 -6.34 11.26
C ASN A 72 7.81 -5.31 12.16
N ILE A 73 8.37 -5.04 13.35
CA ILE A 73 7.81 -4.07 14.30
C ILE A 73 8.27 -2.66 13.95
N VAL A 74 7.36 -1.70 14.05
CA VAL A 74 7.62 -0.28 13.81
C VAL A 74 6.73 0.57 14.70
N LEU A 75 7.22 1.72 15.16
CA LEU A 75 6.41 2.71 15.84
C LEU A 75 5.78 3.64 14.79
N ASP A 76 4.46 3.57 14.63
CA ASP A 76 3.75 4.33 13.60
C ASP A 76 2.29 4.58 14.01
N HIS A 77 1.58 5.39 13.23
CA HIS A 77 0.14 5.58 13.39
C HIS A 77 -0.62 4.28 13.09
N ILE A 78 -1.66 3.99 13.86
CA ILE A 78 -2.45 2.75 13.74
C ILE A 78 -3.03 2.52 12.32
N SER A 79 -3.19 3.57 11.52
CA SER A 79 -3.59 3.45 10.11
C SER A 79 -2.68 2.54 9.28
N ARG A 80 -1.43 2.31 9.74
CA ARG A 80 -0.52 1.34 9.10
C ARG A 80 -1.10 -0.07 9.16
N ASP A 81 -1.41 -0.56 10.35
CA ASP A 81 -1.91 -1.93 10.53
C ASP A 81 -3.24 -2.11 9.80
N VAL A 82 -4.13 -1.10 9.87
CA VAL A 82 -5.39 -1.13 9.14
C VAL A 82 -5.15 -1.21 7.63
N SER A 83 -4.27 -0.38 7.07
CA SER A 83 -3.99 -0.40 5.62
C SER A 83 -3.35 -1.72 5.17
N GLU A 84 -2.43 -2.27 5.94
CA GLU A 84 -1.80 -3.55 5.64
C GLU A 84 -2.83 -4.70 5.72
N TYR A 85 -3.76 -4.66 6.68
CA TYR A 85 -4.81 -5.65 6.78
C TYR A 85 -5.82 -5.56 5.62
N LEU A 86 -6.23 -4.35 5.23
CA LEU A 86 -7.11 -4.15 4.07
C LEU A 86 -6.46 -4.63 2.76
N LYS A 87 -5.16 -4.39 2.57
CA LYS A 87 -4.40 -4.94 1.45
C LYS A 87 -4.31 -6.46 1.51
N TYR A 88 -4.07 -7.01 2.70
CA TYR A 88 -4.05 -8.46 2.92
C TYR A 88 -5.36 -9.11 2.44
N LEU A 89 -6.52 -8.57 2.84
CA LEU A 89 -7.83 -9.09 2.41
C LEU A 89 -7.97 -9.11 0.89
N PHE A 90 -7.53 -8.05 0.22
CA PHE A 90 -7.60 -7.96 -1.24
C PHE A 90 -6.68 -8.97 -1.95
N PHE A 91 -5.40 -8.99 -1.58
CA PHE A 91 -4.41 -9.80 -2.30
C PHE A 91 -4.50 -11.29 -2.01
N ASN A 92 -5.07 -11.70 -0.87
CA ASN A 92 -5.31 -13.10 -0.51
C ASN A 92 -6.70 -13.61 -0.89
N GLU A 93 -7.48 -12.82 -1.65
CA GLU A 93 -8.81 -13.22 -2.12
C GLU A 93 -9.83 -13.46 -0.99
N GLU A 94 -9.60 -12.83 0.15
CA GLU A 94 -10.48 -12.86 1.33
C GLU A 94 -11.39 -11.60 1.39
N LEU A 95 -11.47 -10.86 0.27
CA LEU A 95 -12.17 -9.59 0.20
C LEU A 95 -13.69 -9.77 0.34
N ASP A 96 -14.26 -9.17 1.37
CA ASP A 96 -15.68 -8.92 1.52
C ASP A 96 -15.92 -7.42 1.76
N TYR A 97 -16.63 -6.78 0.86
CA TYR A 97 -16.89 -5.34 0.91
C TYR A 97 -17.69 -4.91 2.15
N ASN A 98 -18.58 -5.77 2.67
CA ASN A 98 -19.32 -5.49 3.90
C ASN A 98 -18.38 -5.49 5.10
N THR A 99 -17.47 -6.45 5.16
CA THR A 99 -16.43 -6.53 6.20
C THR A 99 -15.54 -5.28 6.16
N VAL A 100 -15.09 -4.89 4.97
CA VAL A 100 -14.25 -3.68 4.79
C VAL A 100 -15.02 -2.42 5.23
N ALA A 101 -16.29 -2.27 4.82
CA ALA A 101 -17.13 -1.15 5.25
C ALA A 101 -17.28 -1.11 6.77
N ASN A 102 -17.53 -2.25 7.42
CA ASN A 102 -17.65 -2.34 8.87
C ASN A 102 -16.34 -1.98 9.57
N ILE A 103 -15.19 -2.41 9.05
CA ILE A 103 -13.88 -2.00 9.57
C ILE A 103 -13.74 -0.49 9.49
N ILE A 104 -13.92 0.12 8.31
CA ILE A 104 -13.79 1.57 8.13
C ILE A 104 -14.77 2.33 9.04
N ASN A 105 -16.00 1.85 9.17
CA ASN A 105 -17.02 2.46 10.02
C ASN A 105 -16.71 2.37 11.52
N SER A 106 -16.00 1.34 11.95
CA SER A 106 -15.57 1.20 13.35
C SER A 106 -14.39 2.10 13.72
N LEU A 107 -13.62 2.59 12.73
CA LEU A 107 -12.47 3.46 12.99
C LEU A 107 -12.90 4.81 13.54
N ASN A 108 -12.18 5.29 14.55
CA ASN A 108 -12.31 6.63 15.09
C ASN A 108 -11.02 7.42 14.87
N PHE A 109 -10.66 7.64 13.60
CA PHE A 109 -9.49 8.43 13.25
C PHE A 109 -9.82 9.92 13.13
N SER A 110 -8.80 10.76 13.32
CA SER A 110 -8.83 12.15 12.88
C SER A 110 -8.89 12.23 11.35
N ARG A 111 -9.12 13.41 10.80
CA ARG A 111 -8.99 13.60 9.36
C ARG A 111 -7.57 13.29 8.86
N TYR A 112 -6.55 13.63 9.65
CA TYR A 112 -5.16 13.24 9.38
C TYR A 112 -5.01 11.73 9.31
N GLY A 113 -5.51 10.98 10.30
CA GLY A 113 -5.43 9.51 10.34
C GLY A 113 -6.14 8.85 9.15
N TYR A 114 -7.32 9.34 8.72
CA TYR A 114 -7.99 8.84 7.51
C TYR A 114 -7.21 9.15 6.23
N ARG A 115 -6.57 10.31 6.15
CA ARG A 115 -5.69 10.64 5.02
C ARG A 115 -4.45 9.74 5.00
N LEU A 116 -3.86 9.45 6.15
CA LEU A 116 -2.76 8.48 6.23
C LEU A 116 -3.20 7.08 5.78
N LEU A 117 -4.37 6.62 6.25
CA LEU A 117 -4.94 5.34 5.83
C LEU A 117 -5.06 5.28 4.31
N PHE A 118 -5.71 6.27 3.71
CA PHE A 118 -5.93 6.27 2.27
C PHE A 118 -4.63 6.39 1.47
N GLY A 119 -3.71 7.27 1.86
CA GLY A 119 -2.41 7.41 1.22
C GLY A 119 -1.57 6.13 1.30
N ARG A 120 -1.67 5.38 2.40
CA ARG A 120 -1.03 4.06 2.52
C ARG A 120 -1.68 3.01 1.62
N MET A 121 -3.00 3.07 1.41
CA MET A 121 -3.70 2.21 0.45
C MET A 121 -3.26 2.52 -0.99
N LEU A 122 -3.04 3.78 -1.35
CA LEU A 122 -2.53 4.18 -2.66
C LEU A 122 -1.11 3.64 -2.94
N PHE A 123 -0.26 3.52 -1.91
CA PHE A 123 1.13 3.08 -2.10
C PHE A 123 1.20 1.59 -2.49
N PRO A 124 1.81 1.23 -3.63
CA PRO A 124 1.79 -0.13 -4.18
C PRO A 124 2.84 -1.03 -3.52
N SER A 125 2.72 -1.26 -2.21
CA SER A 125 3.71 -2.01 -1.41
C SER A 125 3.92 -3.44 -1.91
N HIS A 126 2.86 -4.13 -2.35
CA HIS A 126 2.95 -5.50 -2.87
C HIS A 126 3.79 -5.61 -4.14
N PHE A 127 3.70 -4.61 -5.03
CA PHE A 127 4.57 -4.57 -6.21
C PHE A 127 6.04 -4.42 -5.79
N PHE A 128 6.34 -3.49 -4.90
CA PHE A 128 7.73 -3.27 -4.47
C PHE A 128 8.30 -4.44 -3.67
N ASP A 129 7.49 -5.17 -2.91
CA ASP A 129 7.92 -6.38 -2.22
C ASP A 129 8.33 -7.48 -3.24
N ILE A 130 7.52 -7.68 -4.30
CA ILE A 130 7.87 -8.62 -5.38
C ILE A 130 9.08 -8.12 -6.18
N TYR A 131 9.12 -6.83 -6.49
CA TYR A 131 10.25 -6.20 -7.14
C TYR A 131 11.58 -6.46 -6.40
N GLU A 132 11.61 -6.25 -5.08
CA GLU A 132 12.80 -6.53 -4.27
C GLU A 132 13.17 -8.02 -4.29
N ASN A 133 12.19 -8.90 -4.24
CA ASN A 133 12.40 -10.34 -4.29
C ASN A 133 12.96 -10.80 -5.64
N ILE A 134 12.52 -10.21 -6.74
CA ILE A 134 13.05 -10.47 -8.08
C ILE A 134 14.51 -10.01 -8.18
N ILE A 135 14.80 -8.81 -7.74
CA ILE A 135 16.18 -8.26 -7.75
C ILE A 135 17.12 -9.12 -6.91
N ASN A 136 16.65 -9.64 -5.79
CA ASN A 136 17.41 -10.54 -4.92
C ASN A 136 17.43 -12.01 -5.42
N ASN A 137 16.88 -12.29 -6.62
CA ASN A 137 16.74 -13.61 -7.21
C ASN A 137 15.97 -14.64 -6.36
N SER A 138 15.11 -14.17 -5.45
CA SER A 138 14.29 -15.05 -4.60
C SER A 138 12.92 -15.38 -5.22
N GLN A 139 12.49 -14.62 -6.23
CA GLN A 139 11.25 -14.84 -6.99
C GLN A 139 11.48 -14.68 -8.50
N LYS A 140 10.54 -15.24 -9.28
CA LYS A 140 10.53 -15.09 -10.74
C LYS A 140 9.77 -13.82 -11.13
N GLU A 141 10.20 -13.17 -12.19
CA GLU A 141 9.54 -11.98 -12.77
C GLU A 141 8.06 -12.24 -13.11
N LEU A 142 7.70 -13.47 -13.41
CA LEU A 142 6.31 -13.87 -13.69
C LEU A 142 5.33 -13.53 -12.56
N GLU A 143 5.79 -13.38 -11.32
CA GLU A 143 4.95 -12.97 -10.18
C GLU A 143 4.37 -11.56 -10.35
N ILE A 144 5.02 -10.69 -11.13
CA ILE A 144 4.49 -9.37 -11.49
C ILE A 144 3.16 -9.49 -12.22
N LYS A 145 3.01 -10.48 -13.11
CA LYS A 145 1.75 -10.71 -13.85
C LYS A 145 0.55 -10.86 -12.91
N LYS A 146 0.74 -11.49 -11.75
CA LYS A 146 -0.35 -11.67 -10.78
C LYS A 146 -0.86 -10.35 -10.22
N ILE A 147 0.05 -9.40 -9.98
CA ILE A 147 -0.33 -8.05 -9.52
C ILE A 147 -0.95 -7.26 -10.66
N VAL A 148 -0.35 -7.33 -11.85
CA VAL A 148 -0.83 -6.59 -13.03
C VAL A 148 -2.27 -6.96 -13.37
N LEU A 149 -2.61 -8.25 -13.33
CA LEU A 149 -3.98 -8.71 -13.56
C LEU A 149 -5.00 -8.18 -12.54
N LYS A 150 -4.55 -7.77 -11.36
CA LYS A 150 -5.40 -7.22 -10.28
C LYS A 150 -5.44 -5.69 -10.26
N ILE A 151 -4.79 -4.98 -11.19
CA ILE A 151 -4.71 -3.50 -11.15
C ILE A 151 -6.11 -2.87 -11.17
N CYS A 152 -6.94 -3.21 -12.16
CA CYS A 152 -8.28 -2.62 -12.30
C CYS A 152 -9.18 -2.95 -11.09
N ASP A 153 -9.07 -4.17 -10.57
CA ASP A 153 -9.82 -4.58 -9.38
C ASP A 153 -9.35 -3.82 -8.14
N TYR A 154 -8.03 -3.59 -8.03
CA TYR A 154 -7.47 -2.81 -6.92
C TYR A 154 -7.86 -1.33 -7.00
N GLU A 155 -7.88 -0.74 -8.18
CA GLU A 155 -8.38 0.62 -8.37
C GLU A 155 -9.87 0.73 -7.99
N SER A 156 -10.68 -0.25 -8.36
CA SER A 156 -12.09 -0.33 -7.94
C SER A 156 -12.22 -0.44 -6.43
N TYR A 157 -11.36 -1.22 -5.79
CA TYR A 157 -11.28 -1.35 -4.35
C TYR A 157 -10.86 -0.04 -3.67
N LEU A 158 -9.89 0.67 -4.23
CA LEU A 158 -9.48 2.00 -3.74
C LEU A 158 -10.63 3.01 -3.83
N LYS A 159 -11.41 3.02 -4.93
CA LYS A 159 -12.62 3.85 -5.06
C LYS A 159 -13.63 3.54 -3.97
N PHE A 160 -13.88 2.27 -3.70
CA PHE A 160 -14.78 1.86 -2.63
C PHE A 160 -14.30 2.36 -1.26
N ILE A 161 -13.04 2.16 -0.90
CA ILE A 161 -12.47 2.65 0.36
C ILE A 161 -12.57 4.17 0.46
N PHE A 162 -12.27 4.89 -0.62
CA PHE A 162 -12.41 6.34 -0.69
C PHE A 162 -13.84 6.79 -0.38
N GLN A 163 -14.84 6.12 -0.98
CA GLN A 163 -16.25 6.42 -0.73
C GLN A 163 -16.66 6.14 0.71
N GLU A 164 -16.23 5.00 1.29
CA GLU A 164 -16.53 4.66 2.68
C GLU A 164 -15.93 5.67 3.67
N ILE A 165 -14.68 6.10 3.45
CA ILE A 165 -14.05 7.12 4.27
C ILE A 165 -14.77 8.48 4.12
N ASN A 166 -15.19 8.84 2.90
CA ASN A 166 -15.87 10.12 2.64
C ASN A 166 -17.24 10.23 3.34
N LYS A 167 -17.85 9.13 3.74
CA LYS A 167 -19.05 9.16 4.61
C LYS A 167 -18.73 9.71 6.00
N LYS A 168 -17.49 9.62 6.44
CA LYS A 168 -17.04 10.10 7.77
C LYS A 168 -16.32 11.43 7.72
N THR A 169 -15.43 11.61 6.74
CA THR A 169 -14.66 12.84 6.58
C THR A 169 -14.30 13.04 5.10
N LYS A 170 -14.45 14.28 4.62
CA LYS A 170 -14.12 14.59 3.22
C LYS A 170 -12.62 14.51 2.99
N LEU A 171 -12.21 13.58 2.12
CA LEU A 171 -10.85 13.46 1.62
C LEU A 171 -10.62 14.36 0.41
N PRO A 172 -9.38 14.84 0.18
CA PRO A 172 -9.00 15.43 -1.11
C PRO A 172 -9.22 14.44 -2.24
N ILE A 173 -9.71 14.95 -3.36
CA ILE A 173 -9.97 14.15 -4.56
C ILE A 173 -8.63 13.69 -5.16
N VAL A 174 -8.59 12.46 -5.60
CA VAL A 174 -7.50 11.89 -6.38
C VAL A 174 -8.01 11.74 -7.81
N GLU A 175 -7.60 12.65 -8.70
CA GLU A 175 -8.19 12.86 -10.02
C GLU A 175 -8.25 11.59 -10.88
N TRP A 176 -7.20 10.77 -10.88
CA TRP A 176 -7.15 9.54 -11.67
C TRP A 176 -8.03 8.41 -11.08
N LEU A 177 -8.50 8.56 -9.85
CA LEU A 177 -9.35 7.58 -9.18
C LEU A 177 -10.84 7.92 -9.29
N THR A 178 -11.20 9.11 -9.69
CA THR A 178 -12.60 9.53 -9.89
C THR A 178 -13.05 9.24 -11.31
#